data_3de9b37df221f9ab247237ec961152af
#
_entry.id   3de9b37df221f9ab247237ec961152af
#
_cell.length_a   1.000
_cell.length_b   1.000
_cell.length_c   1.000
_cell.angle_alpha   90.00
_cell.angle_beta   90.00
_cell.angle_gamma   90.00
#
_symmetry.space_group_name_H-M   'P 1'
#
loop_
_entity.id
_entity.type
_entity.pdbx_description
1 polymer ?
#
loop_
_entity_poly.entity_id
_entity_poly.type
_entity_poly.pdbx_seq_one_letter_code
_entity_poly.pdbx_strand_id
1 'polypeptide(L)'
;EPYRRQRQMCIRDSPGDEWFLLAGRPIPPEEYYDGYPQLENGVGMWRLLHDDFLTALPGQKRTLLPRRLDVVTGELAYPLISSLCQTLGRLHRNVHVQVHCIQNDFFGGNVGVAGLVTATDIIRQVKGKLKSRTLGIPEVMLREEKDKFLDDVTVKELERALGVRVRILPQDGAALVKALCK
;
A
#
# COMPACT_ATOMS: atom_id res chain seq x y z
N GLU A 1 -15.25 37.61 16.20
CA GLU A 1 -15.45 36.13 16.22
C GLU A 1 -15.20 35.41 14.89
N PRO A 2 -15.41 35.97 13.68
CA PRO A 2 -15.04 35.30 12.43
C PRO A 2 -13.55 35.03 12.31
N TYR A 3 -12.71 35.90 12.84
CA TYR A 3 -11.24 35.77 12.82
C TYR A 3 -10.70 34.60 13.67
N ARG A 4 -11.42 34.21 14.74
CA ARG A 4 -11.04 33.03 15.53
C ARG A 4 -11.37 31.72 14.81
N ARG A 5 -12.49 31.66 14.06
CA ARG A 5 -12.84 30.49 13.24
C ARG A 5 -11.88 30.31 12.07
N GLN A 6 -11.46 31.39 11.44
CA GLN A 6 -10.48 31.37 10.35
C GLN A 6 -9.09 30.95 10.84
N ARG A 7 -8.66 31.38 12.02
CA ARG A 7 -7.42 30.88 12.65
C ARG A 7 -7.50 29.40 13.04
N GLN A 8 -8.65 28.92 13.47
CA GLN A 8 -8.84 27.50 13.74
C GLN A 8 -8.85 26.63 12.45
N MET A 9 -9.30 27.16 11.32
CA MET A 9 -9.16 26.50 10.02
C MET A 9 -7.72 26.51 9.50
N CYS A 10 -6.93 27.56 9.74
CA CYS A 10 -5.52 27.63 9.36
C CYS A 10 -4.58 26.82 10.28
N ILE A 11 -5.01 26.45 11.49
CA ILE A 11 -4.21 25.65 12.46
C ILE A 11 -4.40 24.12 12.24
N ARG A 12 -5.28 23.72 11.35
CA ARG A 12 -5.53 22.31 10.99
C ARG A 12 -4.70 21.84 9.79
N ASP A 13 -3.52 22.37 9.56
CA ASP A 13 -2.52 21.76 8.69
C ASP A 13 -1.93 20.56 9.43
N SER A 14 -2.71 19.47 9.47
CA SER A 14 -2.20 18.21 9.99
C SER A 14 -1.14 17.68 9.01
N PRO A 15 0.05 17.31 9.49
CA PRO A 15 1.05 16.71 8.63
C PRO A 15 0.50 15.42 8.03
N GLY A 16 0.78 15.15 6.75
CA GLY A 16 0.46 13.88 6.12
C GLY A 16 1.10 12.73 6.89
N ASP A 17 0.49 11.55 6.78
CA ASP A 17 0.95 10.35 7.51
C ASP A 17 2.41 10.01 7.20
N GLU A 18 2.90 10.37 6.02
CA GLU A 18 4.30 10.21 5.59
C GLU A 18 5.30 10.85 6.58
N TRP A 19 4.98 12.01 7.14
CA TRP A 19 5.87 12.68 8.09
C TRP A 19 6.05 11.91 9.40
N PHE A 20 5.00 11.23 9.87
CA PHE A 20 5.11 10.35 11.04
C PHE A 20 6.02 9.17 10.75
N LEU A 21 5.90 8.57 9.55
CA LEU A 21 6.72 7.44 9.14
C LEU A 21 8.19 7.84 8.98
N LEU A 22 8.47 8.96 8.31
CA LEU A 22 9.83 9.51 8.16
C LEU A 22 10.47 9.84 9.50
N ALA A 23 9.68 10.35 10.46
CA ALA A 23 10.14 10.63 11.83
C ALA A 23 10.26 9.39 12.71
N GLY A 24 9.96 8.18 12.20
CA GLY A 24 9.94 6.93 12.98
C GLY A 24 8.88 6.93 14.09
N ARG A 25 7.83 7.75 13.96
CA ARG A 25 6.74 7.84 14.93
C ARG A 25 5.54 6.97 14.52
N PRO A 26 4.80 6.41 15.47
CA PRO A 26 3.57 5.71 15.16
C PRO A 26 2.55 6.68 14.53
N ILE A 27 1.77 6.16 13.59
CA ILE A 27 0.64 6.89 12.99
C ILE A 27 -0.36 7.19 14.11
N PRO A 28 -0.86 8.44 14.21
CA PRO A 28 -1.85 8.83 15.21
C PRO A 28 -3.10 7.94 15.22
N PRO A 29 -3.83 7.86 16.33
CA PRO A 29 -5.11 7.15 16.40
C PRO A 29 -6.20 7.90 15.60
N GLU A 30 -7.33 7.25 15.34
CA GLU A 30 -8.43 7.76 14.51
C GLU A 30 -8.93 9.14 14.97
N GLU A 31 -9.02 9.35 16.30
CA GLU A 31 -9.52 10.58 16.89
C GLU A 31 -8.68 11.83 16.52
N TYR A 32 -7.41 11.62 16.15
CA TYR A 32 -6.53 12.70 15.69
C TYR A 32 -6.99 13.31 14.37
N TYR A 33 -7.63 12.52 13.52
CA TYR A 33 -7.96 12.90 12.14
C TYR A 33 -9.35 13.54 11.98
N ASP A 34 -10.16 13.63 13.04
CA ASP A 34 -11.45 14.35 13.09
C ASP A 34 -12.37 14.02 11.89
N GLY A 35 -12.53 12.73 11.56
CA GLY A 35 -13.36 12.25 10.46
C GLY A 35 -12.70 12.33 9.07
N TYR A 36 -11.37 12.44 9.01
CA TYR A 36 -10.58 12.38 7.77
C TYR A 36 -10.89 13.44 6.70
N PRO A 37 -10.99 14.74 7.05
CA PRO A 37 -11.35 15.78 6.07
C PRO A 37 -10.28 16.06 5.01
N GLN A 38 -9.06 15.50 5.16
CA GLN A 38 -7.92 15.76 4.28
C GLN A 38 -7.27 14.48 3.73
N LEU A 39 -8.06 13.42 3.52
CA LEU A 39 -7.57 12.16 2.95
C LEU A 39 -6.85 12.36 1.61
N GLU A 40 -7.37 13.21 0.74
CA GLU A 40 -6.79 13.52 -0.57
C GLU A 40 -5.37 14.12 -0.45
N ASN A 41 -5.06 14.74 0.68
CA ASN A 41 -3.75 15.30 0.98
C ASN A 41 -2.84 14.32 1.73
N GLY A 42 -3.21 13.05 1.85
CA GLY A 42 -2.42 12.03 2.52
C GLY A 42 -2.49 12.07 4.05
N VAL A 43 -3.48 12.78 4.63
CA VAL A 43 -3.70 12.87 6.08
C VAL A 43 -4.70 11.81 6.51
N GLY A 44 -4.25 10.80 7.24
CA GLY A 44 -5.08 9.72 7.76
C GLY A 44 -5.29 8.55 6.79
N MET A 45 -4.73 8.57 5.59
CA MET A 45 -4.87 7.46 4.62
C MET A 45 -4.36 6.13 5.17
N TRP A 46 -3.23 6.16 5.85
CA TRP A 46 -2.60 4.97 6.43
C TRP A 46 -3.38 4.45 7.61
N ARG A 47 -3.91 5.36 8.42
CA ARG A 47 -4.77 5.01 9.54
C ARG A 47 -6.04 4.34 9.06
N LEU A 48 -6.71 4.93 8.09
CA LEU A 48 -7.93 4.40 7.50
C LEU A 48 -7.69 3.03 6.86
N LEU A 49 -6.65 2.89 6.04
CA LEU A 49 -6.25 1.61 5.45
C LEU A 49 -6.05 0.53 6.54
N HIS A 50 -5.34 0.87 7.61
CA HIS A 50 -5.05 -0.05 8.71
C HIS A 50 -6.33 -0.51 9.40
N ASP A 51 -7.19 0.43 9.79
CA ASP A 51 -8.37 0.12 10.60
C ASP A 51 -9.45 -0.60 9.77
N ASP A 52 -9.67 -0.20 8.53
CA ASP A 52 -10.55 -0.90 7.59
C ASP A 52 -10.06 -2.32 7.31
N PHE A 53 -8.74 -2.50 7.14
CA PHE A 53 -8.15 -3.82 6.94
C PHE A 53 -8.42 -4.73 8.12
N LEU A 54 -8.12 -4.27 9.34
CA LEU A 54 -8.30 -5.07 10.56
C LEU A 54 -9.77 -5.35 10.86
N THR A 55 -10.66 -4.40 10.61
CA THR A 55 -12.10 -4.55 10.80
C THR A 55 -12.70 -5.58 9.82
N ALA A 56 -12.25 -5.56 8.56
CA ALA A 56 -12.76 -6.48 7.54
C ALA A 56 -12.17 -7.89 7.63
N LEU A 57 -11.03 -8.06 8.29
CA LEU A 57 -10.26 -9.31 8.31
C LEU A 57 -11.01 -10.50 8.93
N PRO A 58 -11.70 -10.38 10.09
CA PRO A 58 -12.44 -11.52 10.68
C PRO A 58 -13.61 -12.00 9.83
N GLY A 59 -14.22 -11.12 9.04
CA GLY A 59 -15.38 -11.42 8.18
C GLY A 59 -15.03 -12.18 6.88
N GLN A 60 -13.74 -12.36 6.58
CA GLN A 60 -13.35 -13.04 5.34
C GLN A 60 -13.58 -14.56 5.44
N LYS A 61 -14.12 -15.13 4.35
CA LYS A 61 -14.28 -16.59 4.25
C LYS A 61 -12.91 -17.27 4.28
N ARG A 62 -12.77 -18.32 5.09
CA ARG A 62 -11.55 -19.11 5.13
C ARG A 62 -11.29 -19.77 3.78
N THR A 63 -10.11 -19.54 3.23
CA THR A 63 -9.64 -20.19 2.00
C THR A 63 -9.27 -21.64 2.33
N LEU A 64 -9.87 -22.60 1.63
CA LEU A 64 -9.56 -24.02 1.83
C LEU A 64 -8.24 -24.42 1.18
N LEU A 65 -7.90 -23.81 0.04
CA LEU A 65 -6.68 -24.10 -0.70
C LEU A 65 -5.55 -23.12 -0.31
N PRO A 66 -4.30 -23.60 -0.20
CA PRO A 66 -3.17 -22.73 0.04
C PRO A 66 -3.03 -21.68 -1.06
N ARG A 67 -2.89 -20.43 -0.67
CA ARG A 67 -2.64 -19.28 -1.56
C ARG A 67 -1.31 -18.67 -1.25
N ARG A 68 -0.57 -18.41 -2.30
CA ARG A 68 0.70 -17.67 -2.24
C ARG A 68 0.62 -16.46 -3.14
N LEU A 69 1.00 -15.31 -2.62
CA LEU A 69 1.02 -14.04 -3.31
C LEU A 69 2.29 -13.30 -2.93
N ASP A 70 3.03 -12.80 -3.90
CA ASP A 70 4.06 -11.81 -3.68
C ASP A 70 3.44 -10.42 -3.86
N VAL A 71 3.76 -9.47 -2.98
CA VAL A 71 3.28 -8.09 -3.02
C VAL A 71 4.47 -7.15 -3.00
N VAL A 72 4.48 -6.15 -3.86
CA VAL A 72 5.48 -5.08 -3.84
C VAL A 72 4.90 -3.82 -3.21
N THR A 73 5.76 -3.06 -2.52
CA THR A 73 5.42 -1.76 -1.96
C THR A 73 6.66 -0.89 -1.84
N GLY A 74 6.49 0.43 -1.68
CA GLY A 74 7.59 1.35 -1.38
C GLY A 74 8.10 1.23 0.06
N GLU A 75 9.25 1.84 0.33
CA GLU A 75 9.94 1.73 1.62
C GLU A 75 9.10 2.24 2.80
N LEU A 76 8.41 3.38 2.65
CA LEU A 76 7.58 3.95 3.70
C LEU A 76 6.38 3.06 4.04
N ALA A 77 5.77 2.42 3.02
CA ALA A 77 4.61 1.55 3.19
C ALA A 77 4.97 0.15 3.70
N TYR A 78 6.21 -0.27 3.51
CA TYR A 78 6.64 -1.63 3.80
C TYR A 78 6.38 -2.11 5.23
N PRO A 79 6.69 -1.35 6.30
CA PRO A 79 6.43 -1.80 7.66
C PRO A 79 4.95 -2.06 7.94
N LEU A 80 4.07 -1.16 7.51
CA LEU A 80 2.62 -1.30 7.70
C LEU A 80 2.07 -2.49 6.90
N ILE A 81 2.32 -2.53 5.61
CA ILE A 81 1.81 -3.60 4.73
C ILE A 81 2.32 -4.97 5.18
N SER A 82 3.59 -5.06 5.60
CA SER A 82 4.16 -6.31 6.15
C SER A 82 3.44 -6.75 7.42
N SER A 83 3.16 -5.82 8.35
CA SER A 83 2.42 -6.11 9.60
C SER A 83 1.00 -6.59 9.31
N LEU A 84 0.29 -5.93 8.42
CA LEU A 84 -1.07 -6.31 8.01
C LEU A 84 -1.09 -7.70 7.36
N CYS A 85 -0.15 -7.99 6.45
CA CYS A 85 -0.02 -9.30 5.80
C CYS A 85 0.35 -10.42 6.80
N GLN A 86 1.17 -10.12 7.81
CA GLN A 86 1.46 -11.08 8.89
C GLN A 86 0.22 -11.38 9.73
N THR A 87 -0.56 -10.36 10.08
CA THR A 87 -1.83 -10.51 10.81
C THR A 87 -2.83 -11.33 10.00
N LEU A 88 -2.94 -11.06 8.68
CA LEU A 88 -3.73 -11.87 7.76
C LEU A 88 -3.31 -13.35 7.81
N GLY A 89 -2.02 -13.63 7.68
CA GLY A 89 -1.50 -15.02 7.69
C GLY A 89 -1.72 -15.75 9.02
N ARG A 90 -1.74 -15.04 10.15
CA ARG A 90 -2.08 -15.63 11.47
C ARG A 90 -3.55 -16.07 11.55
N LEU A 91 -4.48 -15.29 11.02
CA LEU A 91 -5.90 -15.58 11.04
C LEU A 91 -6.33 -16.53 9.91
N HIS A 92 -5.72 -16.39 8.74
CA HIS A 92 -5.97 -17.18 7.53
C HIS A 92 -4.74 -18.00 7.16
N ARG A 93 -4.49 -19.09 7.89
CA ARG A 93 -3.28 -19.93 7.79
C ARG A 93 -2.96 -20.45 6.38
N ASN A 94 -3.94 -20.50 5.50
CA ASN A 94 -3.76 -20.93 4.10
C ASN A 94 -3.39 -19.77 3.15
N VAL A 95 -3.31 -18.52 3.65
CA VAL A 95 -2.91 -17.34 2.87
C VAL A 95 -1.50 -16.93 3.25
N HIS A 96 -0.57 -17.02 2.31
CA HIS A 96 0.83 -16.66 2.49
C HIS A 96 1.15 -15.49 1.58
N VAL A 97 1.40 -14.32 2.16
CA VAL A 97 1.80 -13.13 1.43
C VAL A 97 3.25 -12.81 1.75
N GLN A 98 4.08 -12.76 0.71
CA GLN A 98 5.46 -12.28 0.80
C GLN A 98 5.49 -10.82 0.34
N VAL A 99 5.82 -9.90 1.23
CA VAL A 99 5.95 -8.49 0.88
C VAL A 99 7.39 -8.17 0.51
N HIS A 100 7.59 -7.48 -0.60
CA HIS A 100 8.87 -7.01 -1.10
C HIS A 100 8.92 -5.49 -0.99
N CYS A 101 9.93 -4.99 -0.30
CA CYS A 101 10.26 -3.57 -0.24
C CYS A 101 10.99 -3.17 -1.51
N ILE A 102 10.51 -2.18 -2.23
CA ILE A 102 11.14 -1.67 -3.45
C ILE A 102 11.71 -0.30 -3.18
N GLN A 103 13.01 -0.16 -3.39
CA GLN A 103 13.70 1.12 -3.37
C GLN A 103 13.46 1.85 -4.68
N ASN A 104 13.18 3.14 -4.59
CA ASN A 104 12.95 3.97 -5.76
C ASN A 104 14.28 4.53 -6.27
N ASP A 105 14.97 3.77 -7.12
CA ASP A 105 16.24 4.23 -7.71
C ASP A 105 16.02 5.11 -8.93
N PHE A 106 14.89 4.96 -9.63
CA PHE A 106 14.55 5.75 -10.80
C PHE A 106 14.47 7.25 -10.49
N PHE A 107 13.94 7.63 -9.33
CA PHE A 107 13.86 9.01 -8.86
C PHE A 107 14.95 9.39 -7.83
N GLY A 108 16.04 8.61 -7.74
CA GLY A 108 17.23 8.99 -6.98
C GLY A 108 17.30 8.51 -5.53
N GLY A 109 16.51 7.49 -5.13
CA GLY A 109 16.70 6.78 -3.85
C GLY A 109 16.16 7.47 -2.59
N ASN A 110 15.77 8.74 -2.65
CA ASN A 110 15.25 9.49 -1.49
C ASN A 110 13.71 9.50 -1.43
N VAL A 111 13.04 8.76 -2.30
CA VAL A 111 11.59 8.76 -2.47
C VAL A 111 11.02 7.42 -2.05
N GLY A 112 10.51 7.33 -0.82
CA GLY A 112 9.97 6.08 -0.26
C GLY A 112 8.48 5.82 -0.55
N VAL A 113 7.80 6.72 -1.29
CA VAL A 113 6.36 6.66 -1.55
C VAL A 113 6.05 5.56 -2.55
N ALA A 114 5.09 4.69 -2.21
CA ALA A 114 4.69 3.56 -3.07
C ALA A 114 4.22 3.99 -4.46
N GLY A 115 3.49 5.12 -4.57
CA GLY A 115 2.97 5.64 -5.84
C GLY A 115 4.03 6.08 -6.86
N LEU A 116 5.28 6.26 -6.44
CA LEU A 116 6.38 6.64 -7.33
C LEU A 116 7.31 5.48 -7.69
N VAL A 117 7.02 4.27 -7.23
CA VAL A 117 7.76 3.05 -7.61
C VAL A 117 7.49 2.70 -9.06
N THR A 118 8.57 2.50 -9.83
CA THR A 118 8.51 2.19 -11.27
C THR A 118 8.55 0.69 -11.55
N ALA A 119 8.07 0.29 -12.73
CA ALA A 119 8.18 -1.10 -13.16
C ALA A 119 9.64 -1.55 -13.32
N THR A 120 10.51 -0.65 -13.79
CA THR A 120 11.95 -0.93 -13.93
C THR A 120 12.58 -1.28 -12.58
N ASP A 121 12.26 -0.52 -11.51
CA ASP A 121 12.74 -0.80 -10.16
C ASP A 121 12.21 -2.14 -9.64
N ILE A 122 10.93 -2.42 -9.85
CA ILE A 122 10.32 -3.71 -9.49
C ILE A 122 11.06 -4.86 -10.20
N ILE A 123 11.19 -4.81 -11.53
CA ILE A 123 11.85 -5.87 -12.30
C ILE A 123 13.26 -6.12 -11.78
N ARG A 124 14.04 -5.06 -11.60
CA ARG A 124 15.43 -5.16 -11.15
C ARG A 124 15.56 -5.81 -9.78
N GLN A 125 14.67 -5.47 -8.84
CA GLN A 125 14.81 -5.86 -7.44
C GLN A 125 14.16 -7.19 -7.10
N VAL A 126 13.09 -7.63 -7.83
CA VAL A 126 12.37 -8.88 -7.50
C VAL A 126 12.55 -9.99 -8.51
N LYS A 127 13.18 -9.76 -9.67
CA LYS A 127 13.43 -10.83 -10.66
C LYS A 127 14.21 -11.97 -10.05
N GLY A 128 13.65 -13.18 -10.13
CA GLY A 128 14.24 -14.39 -9.53
C GLY A 128 14.03 -14.55 -8.02
N LYS A 129 13.37 -13.61 -7.35
CA LYS A 129 13.10 -13.67 -5.90
C LYS A 129 11.63 -13.98 -5.56
N LEU A 130 10.74 -13.92 -6.54
CA LEU A 130 9.32 -14.19 -6.35
C LEU A 130 9.10 -15.67 -6.02
N LYS A 131 8.23 -15.94 -5.04
CA LYS A 131 7.86 -17.27 -4.59
C LYS A 131 6.52 -17.73 -5.10
N SER A 132 5.77 -16.84 -5.72
CA SER A 132 4.44 -17.07 -6.26
C SER A 132 4.41 -16.79 -7.78
N ARG A 133 3.38 -17.30 -8.44
CA ARG A 133 3.09 -16.97 -9.85
C ARG A 133 2.20 -15.72 -9.97
N THR A 134 1.92 -15.05 -8.87
CA THR A 134 1.10 -13.85 -8.85
C THR A 134 1.82 -12.77 -8.05
N LEU A 135 1.94 -11.59 -8.64
CA LEU A 135 2.49 -10.39 -8.04
C LEU A 135 1.38 -9.36 -7.82
N GLY A 136 1.15 -8.97 -6.58
CA GLY A 136 0.27 -7.87 -6.22
C GLY A 136 1.03 -6.54 -6.32
N ILE A 137 0.47 -5.59 -7.02
CA ILE A 137 0.96 -4.21 -7.08
C ILE A 137 -0.13 -3.26 -6.57
N PRO A 138 0.15 -2.28 -5.71
CA PRO A 138 -0.81 -1.25 -5.35
C PRO A 138 -1.24 -0.43 -6.57
N GLU A 139 -2.52 -0.11 -6.68
CA GLU A 139 -3.04 0.67 -7.81
C GLU A 139 -2.40 2.06 -7.94
N VAL A 140 -1.91 2.65 -6.84
CA VAL A 140 -1.21 3.94 -6.84
C VAL A 140 0.11 3.95 -7.62
N MET A 141 0.69 2.77 -7.92
CA MET A 141 1.88 2.67 -8.75
C MET A 141 1.59 2.90 -10.24
N LEU A 142 0.32 2.86 -10.61
CA LEU A 142 -0.12 3.03 -11.99
C LEU A 142 -0.67 4.44 -12.23
N ARG A 143 -0.58 4.89 -13.48
CA ARG A 143 -1.25 6.12 -13.93
C ARG A 143 -2.77 5.97 -13.82
N GLU A 144 -3.51 7.05 -14.04
CA GLU A 144 -4.96 7.10 -13.91
C GLU A 144 -5.68 6.02 -14.72
N GLU A 145 -5.20 5.73 -15.93
CA GLU A 145 -5.72 4.67 -16.79
C GLU A 145 -5.43 3.24 -16.31
N LYS A 146 -4.63 3.10 -15.26
CA LYS A 146 -4.25 1.82 -14.61
C LYS A 146 -3.61 0.79 -15.54
N ASP A 147 -3.00 1.21 -16.63
CA ASP A 147 -2.35 0.35 -17.62
C ASP A 147 -0.82 0.44 -17.61
N LYS A 148 -0.27 1.57 -17.13
CA LYS A 148 1.17 1.91 -17.17
C LYS A 148 1.67 2.47 -15.86
N PHE A 149 2.96 2.21 -15.61
CA PHE A 149 3.74 2.86 -14.56
C PHE A 149 4.25 4.23 -15.01
N LEU A 150 4.90 4.97 -14.09
CA LEU A 150 5.45 6.29 -14.39
C LEU A 150 6.60 6.27 -15.40
N ASP A 151 7.30 5.14 -15.53
CA ASP A 151 8.36 4.89 -16.50
C ASP A 151 7.84 4.37 -17.85
N ASP A 152 6.54 4.57 -18.16
CA ASP A 152 5.85 4.15 -19.38
C ASP A 152 5.77 2.63 -19.61
N VAL A 153 6.33 1.81 -18.72
CA VAL A 153 6.21 0.35 -18.79
C VAL A 153 4.79 -0.08 -18.47
N THR A 154 4.21 -0.93 -19.30
CA THR A 154 2.86 -1.46 -19.10
C THR A 154 2.84 -2.62 -18.09
N VAL A 155 1.68 -2.87 -17.48
CA VAL A 155 1.48 -4.05 -16.63
C VAL A 155 1.79 -5.34 -17.36
N LYS A 156 1.45 -5.44 -18.66
CA LYS A 156 1.74 -6.62 -19.49
C LYS A 156 3.24 -6.82 -19.74
N GLU A 157 4.00 -5.76 -19.84
CA GLU A 157 5.45 -5.84 -19.98
C GLU A 157 6.09 -6.30 -18.68
N LEU A 158 5.62 -5.80 -17.53
CA LEU A 158 6.03 -6.28 -16.21
C LEU A 158 5.75 -7.78 -16.03
N GLU A 159 4.55 -8.25 -16.42
CA GLU A 159 4.19 -9.67 -16.38
C GLU A 159 5.16 -10.54 -17.20
N ARG A 160 5.46 -10.09 -18.44
CA ARG A 160 6.40 -10.79 -19.33
C ARG A 160 7.81 -10.82 -18.78
N ALA A 161 8.29 -9.69 -18.24
CA ALA A 161 9.65 -9.56 -17.71
C ALA A 161 9.90 -10.45 -16.48
N LEU A 162 8.86 -10.64 -15.65
CA LEU A 162 8.93 -11.42 -14.41
C LEU A 162 8.41 -12.86 -14.56
N GLY A 163 7.67 -13.16 -15.61
CA GLY A 163 7.05 -14.48 -15.83
C GLY A 163 5.92 -14.80 -14.85
N VAL A 164 5.22 -13.78 -14.33
CA VAL A 164 4.13 -13.90 -13.35
C VAL A 164 2.90 -13.14 -13.80
N ARG A 165 1.74 -13.44 -13.21
CA ARG A 165 0.53 -12.62 -13.36
C ARG A 165 0.58 -11.45 -12.40
N VAL A 166 0.22 -10.26 -12.86
CA VAL A 166 0.08 -9.09 -12.03
C VAL A 166 -1.37 -8.94 -11.59
N ARG A 167 -1.56 -8.64 -10.31
CA ARG A 167 -2.85 -8.27 -9.72
C ARG A 167 -2.76 -6.88 -9.16
N ILE A 168 -3.62 -5.99 -9.62
CA ILE A 168 -3.75 -4.64 -9.08
C ILE A 168 -4.49 -4.74 -7.75
N LEU A 169 -3.90 -4.20 -6.69
CA LEU A 169 -4.42 -4.20 -5.33
C LEU A 169 -5.03 -2.83 -5.01
N PRO A 170 -6.25 -2.79 -4.47
CA PRO A 170 -6.91 -1.54 -4.12
C PRO A 170 -6.26 -0.89 -2.89
N GLN A 171 -6.51 0.42 -2.71
CA GLN A 171 -6.07 1.18 -1.55
C GLN A 171 -7.04 1.12 -0.37
N ASP A 172 -8.28 0.72 -0.60
CA ASP A 172 -9.27 0.50 0.45
C ASP A 172 -8.92 -0.75 1.27
N GLY A 173 -8.90 -0.63 2.60
CA GLY A 173 -8.44 -1.70 3.48
C GLY A 173 -9.31 -2.96 3.42
N ALA A 174 -10.63 -2.82 3.35
CA ALA A 174 -11.56 -3.94 3.26
C ALA A 174 -11.47 -4.64 1.89
N ALA A 175 -11.34 -3.85 0.82
CA ALA A 175 -11.14 -4.38 -0.53
C ALA A 175 -9.78 -5.06 -0.66
N LEU A 176 -8.72 -4.53 -0.02
CA LEU A 176 -7.40 -5.14 0.00
C LEU A 176 -7.42 -6.53 0.67
N VAL A 177 -8.03 -6.66 1.86
CA VAL A 177 -8.21 -7.97 2.52
C VAL A 177 -8.88 -8.96 1.58
N LYS A 178 -9.99 -8.56 0.96
CA LYS A 178 -10.72 -9.38 0.01
C LYS A 178 -9.87 -9.79 -1.20
N ALA A 179 -9.04 -8.88 -1.71
CA ALA A 179 -8.13 -9.15 -2.82
C ALA A 179 -7.02 -10.15 -2.42
N LEU A 180 -6.47 -10.04 -1.21
CA LEU A 180 -5.44 -10.95 -0.70
C LEU A 180 -5.98 -12.35 -0.39
N CYS A 181 -7.26 -12.47 0.00
CA CYS A 181 -7.92 -13.75 0.32
C CYS A 181 -8.49 -14.48 -0.90
N LYS A 182 -8.66 -13.82 -2.05
CA LYS A 182 -9.14 -14.40 -3.32
C LYS A 182 -8.03 -15.00 -4.15
#